data_7f9017c4554f86abc8e98794b1478f23
#
_entry.id   7f9017c4554f86abc8e98794b1478f23
#
_cell.length_a   1.000
_cell.length_b   1.000
_cell.length_c   1.000
_cell.angle_alpha   90.00
_cell.angle_beta   90.00
_cell.angle_gamma   90.00
#
_symmetry.space_group_name_H-M   'P 1'
#
loop_
_entity.id
_entity.type
_entity.pdbx_description
1 polymer ?
#
loop_
_entity_poly.entity_id
_entity_poly.type
_entity_poly.pdbx_seq_one_letter_code
_entity_poly.pdbx_strand_id
1 'polypeptide(L)'
;MNAESDIRAALIERLRGDAALGALVNRIYDGAPDKATPPMLVVGECAGSDWAVKDRPGRELRIGISIEDDRETPARISTIMPLADAVVQGLPNAIAGWRVGSLVMIRSRLARNAAGRWVAVMDYRVRVLAD
;
A
#
# COMPACT_ATOMS: atom_id res chain seq x y z
N MET A 1 -21.10 0.07 4.62
CA MET A 1 -19.73 0.57 4.39
C MET A 1 -18.72 -0.51 4.79
N ASN A 2 -17.69 -0.67 4.01
CA ASN A 2 -16.63 -1.63 4.30
C ASN A 2 -15.29 -0.90 4.24
N ALA A 3 -14.70 -0.60 5.38
CA ALA A 3 -13.48 0.19 5.46
C ALA A 3 -12.30 -0.51 4.79
N GLU A 4 -12.16 -1.82 4.96
CA GLU A 4 -11.08 -2.58 4.34
C GLU A 4 -11.11 -2.44 2.81
N SER A 5 -12.28 -2.60 2.24
CA SER A 5 -12.49 -2.49 0.80
C SER A 5 -12.36 -1.06 0.30
N ASP A 6 -12.97 -0.11 1.00
CA ASP A 6 -13.00 1.30 0.58
C ASP A 6 -11.61 1.94 0.61
N ILE A 7 -10.87 1.73 1.68
CA ILE A 7 -9.53 2.30 1.83
C ILE A 7 -8.55 1.63 0.86
N ARG A 8 -8.66 0.32 0.72
CA ARG A 8 -7.83 -0.44 -0.21
C ARG A 8 -8.03 0.00 -1.65
N ALA A 9 -9.28 0.19 -2.06
CA ALA A 9 -9.60 0.67 -3.41
C ALA A 9 -9.06 2.07 -3.67
N ALA A 10 -9.17 2.97 -2.70
CA ALA A 10 -8.62 4.33 -2.81
C ALA A 10 -7.10 4.31 -2.93
N LEU A 11 -6.43 3.45 -2.19
CA LEU A 11 -4.98 3.30 -2.28
C LEU A 11 -4.54 2.82 -3.66
N ILE A 12 -5.20 1.79 -4.19
CA ILE A 12 -4.90 1.25 -5.52
C ILE A 12 -5.08 2.33 -6.60
N GLU A 13 -6.17 3.07 -6.53
CA GLU A 13 -6.45 4.14 -7.48
C GLU A 13 -5.36 5.20 -7.47
N ARG A 14 -4.93 5.63 -6.29
CA ARG A 14 -3.86 6.63 -6.17
C ARG A 14 -2.53 6.11 -6.69
N LEU A 15 -2.17 4.89 -6.37
CA LEU A 15 -0.93 4.28 -6.86
C LEU A 15 -0.93 4.20 -8.38
N ARG A 16 -2.05 3.77 -8.97
CA ARG A 16 -2.19 3.66 -10.44
C ARG A 16 -2.19 5.01 -11.12
N GLY A 17 -2.63 6.06 -10.45
CA GLY A 17 -2.68 7.41 -10.99
C GLY A 17 -1.39 8.21 -10.85
N ASP A 18 -0.39 7.71 -10.14
CA ASP A 18 0.86 8.45 -9.92
C ASP A 18 1.82 8.27 -11.09
N ALA A 19 2.12 9.37 -11.79
CA ALA A 19 2.95 9.32 -12.99
C ALA A 19 4.40 8.91 -12.72
N ALA A 20 4.99 9.40 -11.62
CA ALA A 20 6.37 9.09 -11.26
C ALA A 20 6.53 7.60 -10.95
N LEU A 21 5.58 7.05 -10.18
CA LEU A 21 5.56 5.63 -9.85
C LEU A 21 5.31 4.78 -11.10
N GLY A 22 4.38 5.19 -11.94
CA GLY A 22 4.04 4.51 -13.20
C GLY A 22 5.19 4.46 -14.20
N ALA A 23 6.12 5.40 -14.12
CA ALA A 23 7.32 5.40 -14.96
C ALA A 23 8.35 4.35 -14.52
N LEU A 24 8.26 3.88 -13.28
CA LEU A 24 9.26 2.96 -12.70
C LEU A 24 8.77 1.53 -12.53
N VAL A 25 7.47 1.32 -12.35
CA VAL A 25 6.91 -0.02 -12.22
C VAL A 25 6.09 -0.39 -13.46
N ASN A 26 6.15 -1.65 -13.87
CA ASN A 26 5.40 -2.12 -15.03
C ASN A 26 3.89 -2.12 -14.78
N ARG A 27 3.49 -2.53 -13.59
CA ARG A 27 2.08 -2.60 -13.23
C ARG A 27 1.88 -2.61 -11.73
N ILE A 28 0.72 -2.12 -11.32
CA ILE A 28 0.24 -2.16 -9.94
C ILE A 28 -0.91 -3.16 -9.88
N TYR A 29 -0.74 -4.20 -9.06
CA TYR A 29 -1.67 -5.31 -8.97
C TYR A 29 -2.54 -5.21 -7.72
N ASP A 30 -3.80 -5.55 -7.90
CA ASP A 30 -4.76 -5.75 -6.83
C ASP A 30 -4.69 -7.21 -6.39
N GLY A 31 -3.89 -7.48 -5.36
CA GLY A 31 -3.55 -8.85 -4.96
C GLY A 31 -2.45 -9.45 -5.82
N ALA A 32 -1.84 -10.53 -5.33
CA ALA A 32 -0.72 -11.17 -5.99
C ALA A 32 -1.13 -11.78 -7.34
N PRO A 33 -0.46 -11.43 -8.44
CA PRO A 33 -0.74 -12.02 -9.74
C PRO A 33 -0.08 -13.41 -9.86
N ASP A 34 -0.63 -14.25 -10.74
CA ASP A 34 -0.01 -15.54 -11.06
C ASP A 34 1.31 -15.34 -11.80
N LYS A 35 1.33 -14.39 -12.73
CA LYS A 35 2.52 -14.02 -13.51
C LYS A 35 2.60 -12.51 -13.64
N ALA A 36 3.83 -12.00 -13.50
CA ALA A 36 4.08 -10.58 -13.68
C ALA A 36 5.52 -10.34 -14.09
N THR A 37 5.74 -9.26 -14.82
CA THR A 37 7.08 -8.81 -15.21
C THR A 37 7.55 -7.75 -14.23
N PRO A 38 8.66 -7.98 -13.51
CA PRO A 38 9.24 -6.96 -12.63
C PRO A 38 9.74 -5.74 -13.42
N PRO A 39 9.82 -4.55 -12.81
CA PRO A 39 9.40 -4.26 -11.44
C PRO A 39 7.88 -4.15 -11.34
N MET A 40 7.33 -4.64 -10.26
CA MET A 40 5.89 -4.60 -10.02
C MET A 40 5.60 -4.22 -8.58
N LEU A 41 4.43 -3.61 -8.38
CA LEU A 41 3.90 -3.28 -7.06
C LEU A 41 2.60 -4.04 -6.86
N VAL A 42 2.46 -4.65 -5.70
CA VAL A 42 1.27 -5.41 -5.33
C VAL A 42 0.66 -4.81 -4.07
N VAL A 43 -0.62 -4.52 -4.11
CA VAL A 43 -1.37 -4.15 -2.91
C VAL A 43 -1.93 -5.45 -2.32
N GLY A 44 -1.47 -5.80 -1.12
CA GLY A 44 -1.83 -7.04 -0.46
C GLY A 44 -3.18 -6.97 0.24
N GLU A 45 -3.36 -7.82 1.22
CA GLU A 45 -4.58 -7.83 2.02
C GLU A 45 -4.71 -6.58 2.87
N CYS A 46 -5.94 -6.26 3.23
CA CYS A 46 -6.23 -5.24 4.23
C CYS A 46 -7.00 -5.91 5.37
N ALA A 47 -6.36 -6.02 6.52
CA ALA A 47 -6.96 -6.60 7.72
C ALA A 47 -7.42 -5.49 8.65
N GLY A 48 -8.63 -5.62 9.19
CA GLY A 48 -9.21 -4.60 10.04
C GLY A 48 -9.67 -5.14 11.38
N SER A 49 -9.68 -4.26 12.37
CA SER A 49 -10.23 -4.50 13.68
C SER A 49 -11.01 -3.29 14.16
N ASP A 50 -11.83 -3.46 15.18
CA ASP A 50 -12.61 -2.38 15.73
C ASP A 50 -11.70 -1.31 16.35
N TRP A 51 -12.03 -0.05 16.09
CA TRP A 51 -11.39 1.11 16.68
C TRP A 51 -12.42 2.21 16.91
N ALA A 52 -13.60 1.81 17.42
CA ALA A 52 -14.68 2.75 17.69
C ALA A 52 -14.25 3.74 18.76
N VAL A 53 -14.59 5.00 18.55
CA VAL A 53 -14.54 6.01 19.59
C VAL A 53 -15.96 6.22 20.12
N LYS A 54 -16.10 6.98 21.20
CA LYS A 54 -17.30 7.13 22.00
C LYS A 54 -18.60 7.25 21.18
N ASP A 55 -18.59 8.00 20.09
CA ASP A 55 -19.82 8.34 19.34
C ASP A 55 -19.78 7.87 17.88
N ARG A 56 -18.70 7.19 17.45
CA ARG A 56 -18.53 6.82 16.06
C ARG A 56 -17.94 5.44 15.88
N PRO A 57 -18.47 4.68 14.91
CA PRO A 57 -17.76 3.49 14.45
C PRO A 57 -16.41 3.87 13.87
N GLY A 58 -15.43 3.04 14.13
CA GLY A 58 -14.10 3.20 13.61
C GLY A 58 -13.43 1.87 13.35
N ARG A 59 -12.40 1.89 12.51
CA ARG A 59 -11.63 0.71 12.16
C ARG A 59 -10.14 1.02 12.22
N GLU A 60 -9.37 0.08 12.70
CA GLU A 60 -7.92 0.10 12.54
C GLU A 60 -7.56 -0.92 11.47
N LEU A 61 -6.93 -0.44 10.43
CA LEU A 61 -6.59 -1.24 9.25
C LEU A 61 -5.10 -1.47 9.17
N ARG A 62 -4.72 -2.66 8.76
CA ARG A 62 -3.35 -3.01 8.40
C ARG A 62 -3.34 -3.37 6.93
N ILE A 63 -2.56 -2.63 6.17
CA ILE A 63 -2.44 -2.84 4.72
C ILE A 63 -0.97 -2.85 4.33
N GLY A 64 -0.60 -3.81 3.49
CA GLY A 64 0.76 -3.93 3.00
C GLY A 64 0.84 -3.73 1.52
N ILE A 65 1.93 -3.13 1.08
CA ILE A 65 2.31 -3.12 -0.32
C ILE A 65 3.65 -3.82 -0.45
N SER A 66 3.87 -4.49 -1.57
CA SER A 66 5.15 -5.10 -1.89
C SER A 66 5.61 -4.67 -3.27
N ILE A 67 6.92 -4.54 -3.42
CA ILE A 67 7.56 -4.19 -4.69
C ILE A 67 8.58 -5.28 -4.98
N GLU A 68 8.57 -5.83 -6.18
CA GLU A 68 9.52 -6.87 -6.58
C GLU A 68 10.27 -6.42 -7.81
N ASP A 69 11.59 -6.64 -7.82
CA ASP A 69 12.47 -6.31 -8.91
C ASP A 69 13.46 -7.47 -9.17
N ASP A 70 13.81 -7.66 -10.43
CA ASP A 70 14.71 -8.74 -10.86
C ASP A 70 16.15 -8.29 -11.11
N ARG A 71 16.50 -7.05 -10.80
CA ARG A 71 17.87 -6.55 -10.94
C ARG A 71 18.79 -7.13 -9.88
N GLU A 72 20.08 -7.21 -10.19
CA GLU A 72 21.09 -7.75 -9.26
C GLU A 72 21.21 -6.92 -8.00
N THR A 73 21.13 -5.59 -8.13
CA THR A 73 21.26 -4.67 -7.00
C THR A 73 19.92 -4.08 -6.63
N PRO A 74 19.73 -3.62 -5.39
CA PRO A 74 18.48 -3.01 -4.97
C PRO A 74 18.36 -1.52 -5.37
N ALA A 75 19.19 -1.03 -6.29
CA ALA A 75 19.23 0.40 -6.62
C ALA A 75 17.87 0.92 -7.11
N ARG A 76 17.26 0.21 -8.07
CA ARG A 76 15.95 0.65 -8.62
C ARG A 76 14.83 0.55 -7.61
N ILE A 77 14.75 -0.56 -6.88
CA ILE A 77 13.71 -0.75 -5.88
C ILE A 77 13.85 0.27 -4.73
N SER A 78 15.08 0.66 -4.39
CA SER A 78 15.33 1.68 -3.38
C SER A 78 14.86 3.08 -3.83
N THR A 79 14.76 3.33 -5.12
CA THR A 79 14.17 4.54 -5.68
C THR A 79 12.65 4.46 -5.66
N ILE A 80 12.09 3.29 -5.93
CA ILE A 80 10.63 3.10 -5.97
C ILE A 80 10.01 3.20 -4.58
N MET A 81 10.66 2.67 -3.55
CA MET A 81 10.11 2.65 -2.18
C MET A 81 9.66 4.03 -1.67
N PRO A 82 10.50 5.07 -1.69
CA PRO A 82 10.07 6.37 -1.18
C PRO A 82 8.98 7.02 -2.05
N LEU A 83 8.95 6.76 -3.36
CA LEU A 83 7.88 7.24 -4.22
C LEU A 83 6.54 6.59 -3.85
N ALA A 84 6.54 5.28 -3.65
CA ALA A 84 5.34 4.55 -3.22
C ALA A 84 4.87 5.02 -1.85
N ASP A 85 5.79 5.21 -0.90
CA ASP A 85 5.44 5.74 0.42
C ASP A 85 4.81 7.13 0.33
N ALA A 86 5.36 8.02 -0.49
CA ALA A 86 4.80 9.35 -0.67
C ALA A 86 3.36 9.30 -1.19
N VAL A 87 3.06 8.38 -2.11
CA VAL A 87 1.70 8.19 -2.61
C VAL A 87 0.77 7.71 -1.51
N VAL A 88 1.19 6.73 -0.72
CA VAL A 88 0.40 6.22 0.41
C VAL A 88 0.13 7.33 1.44
N GLN A 89 1.17 8.07 1.82
CA GLN A 89 1.04 9.19 2.77
C GLN A 89 0.15 10.31 2.24
N GLY A 90 -0.02 10.40 0.93
CA GLY A 90 -0.87 11.38 0.28
C GLY A 90 -2.32 10.97 0.12
N LEU A 91 -2.77 9.88 0.73
CA LEU A 91 -4.19 9.50 0.72
C LEU A 91 -5.04 10.65 1.27
N PRO A 92 -6.20 10.95 0.65
CA PRO A 92 -7.06 12.01 1.15
C PRO A 92 -7.62 11.66 2.53
N ASN A 93 -7.93 12.67 3.31
CA ASN A 93 -8.47 12.49 4.66
C ASN A 93 -9.92 11.97 4.66
N ALA A 94 -10.64 12.18 3.58
CA ALA A 94 -12.02 11.71 3.43
C ALA A 94 -12.09 10.72 2.28
N ILE A 95 -12.52 9.49 2.58
CA ILE A 95 -12.63 8.40 1.61
C ILE A 95 -13.93 7.65 1.87
N ALA A 96 -14.86 7.67 0.90
CA ALA A 96 -16.08 6.86 0.91
C ALA A 96 -16.87 6.90 2.23
N GLY A 97 -16.97 8.06 2.85
CA GLY A 97 -17.66 8.22 4.13
C GLY A 97 -16.80 7.94 5.35
N TRP A 98 -15.54 7.61 5.16
CA TRP A 98 -14.56 7.45 6.23
C TRP A 98 -13.67 8.68 6.34
N ARG A 99 -13.31 9.02 7.57
CA ARG A 99 -12.29 10.04 7.83
C ARG A 99 -11.04 9.36 8.35
N VAL A 100 -9.93 9.60 7.66
CA VAL A 100 -8.63 9.07 8.07
C VAL A 100 -8.11 9.90 9.24
N GLY A 101 -8.01 9.27 10.40
CA GLY A 101 -7.46 9.91 11.60
C GLY A 101 -5.96 9.80 11.70
N SER A 102 -5.40 8.68 11.28
CA SER A 102 -3.95 8.50 11.23
C SER A 102 -3.56 7.49 10.17
N LEU A 103 -2.39 7.69 9.59
CA LEU A 103 -1.77 6.78 8.63
C LEU A 103 -0.27 6.75 8.93
N VAL A 104 0.23 5.59 9.28
CA VAL A 104 1.60 5.42 9.75
C VAL A 104 2.22 4.19 9.08
N MET A 105 3.44 4.34 8.56
CA MET A 105 4.23 3.17 8.20
C MET A 105 4.70 2.48 9.48
N ILE A 106 4.32 1.22 9.65
CA ILE A 106 4.69 0.45 10.84
C ILE A 106 6.04 -0.21 10.64
N ARG A 107 6.27 -0.71 9.42
CA ARG A 107 7.46 -1.47 9.12
C ARG A 107 7.75 -1.43 7.63
N SER A 108 9.03 -1.39 7.29
CA SER A 108 9.48 -1.63 5.92
C SER A 108 10.62 -2.63 5.96
N ARG A 109 10.73 -3.39 4.87
CA ARG A 109 11.76 -4.43 4.75
C ARG A 109 12.21 -4.55 3.31
N LEU A 110 13.51 -4.72 3.11
CA LEU A 110 14.10 -4.95 1.81
C LEU A 110 14.97 -6.20 1.92
N ALA A 111 14.66 -7.22 1.13
CA ALA A 111 15.37 -8.49 1.16
C ALA A 111 15.31 -9.21 -0.18
N ARG A 112 16.20 -10.17 -0.42
CA ARG A 112 16.09 -11.07 -1.55
C ARG A 112 15.19 -12.24 -1.20
N ASN A 113 14.34 -12.65 -2.15
CA ASN A 113 13.52 -13.83 -1.99
C ASN A 113 14.25 -15.09 -2.51
N ALA A 114 13.58 -16.24 -2.40
CA ALA A 114 14.13 -17.52 -2.82
C ALA A 114 14.42 -17.59 -4.33
N ALA A 115 13.70 -16.79 -5.13
CA ALA A 115 13.92 -16.71 -6.57
C ALA A 115 15.07 -15.74 -6.95
N GLY A 116 15.76 -15.18 -5.96
CA GLY A 116 16.87 -14.26 -6.18
C GLY A 116 16.45 -12.84 -6.53
N ARG A 117 15.20 -12.50 -6.36
CA ARG A 117 14.67 -11.15 -6.63
C ARG A 117 14.67 -10.30 -5.37
N TRP A 118 14.90 -9.00 -5.54
CA TRP A 118 14.74 -8.04 -4.46
C TRP A 118 13.27 -7.76 -4.23
N VAL A 119 12.85 -7.83 -2.98
CA VAL A 119 11.46 -7.55 -2.55
C VAL A 119 11.47 -6.54 -1.43
N ALA A 120 10.71 -5.47 -1.61
CA ALA A 120 10.42 -4.52 -0.55
C ALA A 120 8.99 -4.76 -0.06
N VAL A 121 8.81 -4.80 1.26
CA VAL A 121 7.50 -4.89 1.89
C VAL A 121 7.33 -3.67 2.78
N MET A 122 6.20 -2.98 2.65
CA MET A 122 5.89 -1.78 3.41
C MET A 122 4.51 -1.96 4.03
N ASP A 123 4.46 -2.01 5.35
CA ASP A 123 3.23 -2.23 6.10
C ASP A 123 2.76 -0.94 6.77
N TYR A 124 1.49 -0.63 6.60
CA TYR A 124 0.87 0.58 7.11
C TYR A 124 -0.26 0.26 8.08
N ARG A 125 -0.43 1.14 9.05
CA ARG A 125 -1.61 1.17 9.90
C ARG A 125 -2.43 2.41 9.55
N VAL A 126 -3.71 2.22 9.27
CA VAL A 126 -4.64 3.30 8.96
C VAL A 126 -5.80 3.23 9.95
N ARG A 127 -6.04 4.29 10.69
CA ARG A 127 -7.20 4.40 11.57
C ARG A 127 -8.22 5.33 10.95
N VAL A 128 -9.44 4.84 10.81
CA VAL A 128 -10.51 5.59 10.17
C VAL A 128 -11.74 5.63 11.09
N LEU A 129 -12.46 6.73 11.00
CA LEU A 129 -13.74 6.92 11.68
C LEU A 129 -14.82 7.15 10.64
N ALA A 130 -16.01 6.62 10.90
CA ALA A 130 -17.17 6.93 10.06
C ALA A 130 -17.54 8.40 10.23
N ASP A 131 -17.84 9.04 9.12
CA ASP A 131 -18.32 10.42 9.11
C ASP A 131 -19.76 10.51 9.58
#